data_8c1d77175bd0367706dc1530ae941799
#
_entry.id   8c1d77175bd0367706dc1530ae941799
#
_cell.length_a   1.000
_cell.length_b   1.000
_cell.length_c   1.000
_cell.angle_alpha   90.00
_cell.angle_beta   90.00
_cell.angle_gamma   90.00
#
_symmetry.space_group_name_H-M   'P 1'
#
loop_
_entity.id
_entity.type
_entity.pdbx_description
1 polymer ?
#
loop_
_entity_poly.entity_id
_entity_poly.type
_entity_poly.pdbx_seq_one_letter_code
_entity_poly.pdbx_strand_id
1 'polypeptide(L)'
;MQRTQKTSIYSTFPDLAGIQINSFRWFLNEGLAEILEFFPLISDPTGKLDLQFFGKEYKLKFPRYSVRKAKSRDRTYSAQIYVPSKLTRKDVELFNQNQDFGDHTIISYPEKNYQNKKYKKRPVFIGDLPLMTNRGTFIISGIERVIINQIVRSPGIYYKKELDKNDKYIFSASLISNRGSWLK
;
A
#
# COMPACT_ATOMS: atom_id res chain seq x y z
N MET A 1 -37.11 16.11 45.82
CA MET A 1 -37.29 16.62 44.43
C MET A 1 -36.32 15.87 43.52
N GLN A 2 -36.80 14.80 42.92
CA GLN A 2 -36.03 14.00 41.94
C GLN A 2 -36.11 14.71 40.59
N ARG A 3 -34.94 15.14 40.06
CA ARG A 3 -34.83 15.63 38.69
C ARG A 3 -34.97 14.43 37.73
N THR A 4 -36.11 14.29 37.10
CA THR A 4 -36.32 13.41 35.97
C THR A 4 -35.38 13.83 34.85
N GLN A 5 -34.36 13.00 34.57
CA GLN A 5 -33.55 13.11 33.36
C GLN A 5 -34.48 12.89 32.17
N LYS A 6 -34.72 13.94 31.38
CA LYS A 6 -35.31 13.82 30.05
C LYS A 6 -34.32 13.01 29.20
N THR A 7 -34.58 11.72 29.04
CA THR A 7 -33.95 10.89 28.01
C THR A 7 -34.37 11.45 26.66
N SER A 8 -33.44 12.13 26.00
CA SER A 8 -33.59 12.60 24.63
C SER A 8 -33.73 11.38 23.72
N ILE A 9 -34.93 11.13 23.24
CA ILE A 9 -35.30 10.11 22.23
C ILE A 9 -34.90 10.66 20.84
N TYR A 10 -33.75 11.28 20.72
CA TYR A 10 -33.14 11.47 19.41
C TYR A 10 -32.38 10.19 19.11
N SER A 11 -32.97 9.28 18.37
CA SER A 11 -32.25 8.22 17.71
C SER A 11 -31.11 8.91 16.93
N THR A 12 -29.89 8.68 17.35
CA THR A 12 -28.72 9.16 16.62
C THR A 12 -28.83 8.58 15.23
N PHE A 13 -29.02 9.42 14.22
CA PHE A 13 -28.99 8.98 12.82
C PHE A 13 -27.70 8.20 12.61
N PRO A 14 -27.75 7.02 11.97
CA PRO A 14 -26.55 6.27 11.67
C PRO A 14 -25.64 7.12 10.78
N ASP A 15 -24.33 7.02 11.04
CA ASP A 15 -23.34 7.70 10.19
C ASP A 15 -23.31 7.02 8.81
N LEU A 16 -23.99 7.63 7.85
CA LEU A 16 -24.11 7.11 6.48
C LEU A 16 -22.76 7.14 5.72
N ALA A 17 -21.80 7.95 6.14
CA ALA A 17 -20.45 8.02 5.57
C ALA A 17 -19.45 7.16 6.34
N GLY A 18 -19.85 6.53 7.44
CA GLY A 18 -18.95 5.79 8.33
C GLY A 18 -18.22 4.65 7.65
N ILE A 19 -18.85 3.94 6.71
CA ILE A 19 -18.21 2.85 5.97
C ILE A 19 -17.03 3.37 5.17
N GLN A 20 -17.20 4.43 4.40
CA GLN A 20 -16.16 5.04 3.58
C GLN A 20 -15.01 5.59 4.43
N ILE A 21 -15.36 6.33 5.48
CA ILE A 21 -14.37 6.97 6.37
C ILE A 21 -13.56 5.92 7.12
N ASN A 22 -14.21 4.91 7.68
CA ASN A 22 -13.54 3.86 8.43
C ASN A 22 -12.66 2.98 7.53
N SER A 23 -13.13 2.64 6.33
CA SER A 23 -12.34 1.90 5.34
C SER A 23 -11.10 2.67 4.93
N PHE A 24 -11.20 3.97 4.67
CA PHE A 24 -10.06 4.79 4.30
C PHE A 24 -9.09 4.98 5.48
N ARG A 25 -9.60 5.10 6.71
CA ARG A 25 -8.77 5.17 7.92
C ARG A 25 -7.98 3.86 8.12
N TRP A 26 -8.64 2.72 7.98
CA TRP A 26 -7.97 1.42 8.01
C TRP A 26 -6.91 1.30 6.92
N PHE A 27 -7.24 1.73 5.69
CA PHE A 27 -6.30 1.72 4.57
C PHE A 27 -5.03 2.54 4.87
N LEU A 28 -5.17 3.73 5.47
CA LEU A 28 -4.02 4.55 5.85
C LEU A 28 -3.22 3.97 7.01
N ASN A 29 -3.85 3.32 7.98
CA ASN A 29 -3.16 2.82 9.17
C ASN A 29 -2.49 1.46 8.94
N GLU A 30 -3.13 0.58 8.20
CA GLU A 30 -2.77 -0.83 8.06
C GLU A 30 -2.60 -1.24 6.60
N GLY A 31 -3.62 -1.06 5.77
CA GLY A 31 -3.67 -1.61 4.43
C GLY A 31 -2.56 -1.08 3.50
N LEU A 32 -2.16 0.18 3.64
CA LEU A 32 -1.06 0.75 2.86
C LEU A 32 0.29 0.13 3.26
N ALA A 33 0.50 -0.11 4.55
CA ALA A 33 1.69 -0.78 5.03
C ALA A 33 1.78 -2.22 4.53
N GLU A 34 0.68 -2.98 4.59
CA GLU A 34 0.60 -4.35 4.06
C GLU A 34 0.96 -4.41 2.57
N ILE A 35 0.37 -3.52 1.76
CA ILE A 35 0.65 -3.46 0.32
C ILE A 35 2.12 -3.13 0.05
N LEU A 36 2.69 -2.19 0.78
CA LEU A 36 4.07 -1.76 0.59
C LEU A 36 5.09 -2.80 1.09
N GLU A 37 4.73 -3.64 2.06
CA GLU A 37 5.57 -4.77 2.50
C GLU A 37 5.57 -5.94 1.51
N PHE A 38 4.54 -6.05 0.70
CA PHE A 38 4.44 -7.09 -0.31
C PHE A 38 5.48 -6.93 -1.44
N PHE A 39 6.16 -5.80 -1.54
CA PHE A 39 7.25 -5.63 -2.50
C PHE A 39 8.43 -6.51 -2.13
N PRO A 40 8.78 -7.49 -2.99
CA PRO A 40 9.91 -8.37 -2.72
C PRO A 40 11.24 -7.60 -2.80
N LEU A 41 12.29 -8.22 -2.25
CA LEU A 41 13.65 -7.77 -2.49
C LEU A 41 13.93 -7.81 -4.00
N ILE A 42 14.33 -6.69 -4.56
CA ILE A 42 14.70 -6.58 -5.97
C ILE A 42 16.20 -6.75 -6.07
N SER A 43 16.64 -7.86 -6.66
CA SER A 43 18.04 -8.16 -6.89
C SER A 43 18.39 -7.93 -8.37
N ASP A 44 19.59 -7.40 -8.60
CA ASP A 44 20.16 -7.29 -9.93
C ASP A 44 20.39 -8.69 -10.54
N PRO A 45 20.22 -8.90 -11.86
CA PRO A 45 20.53 -10.16 -12.53
C PRO A 45 21.96 -10.66 -12.29
N THR A 46 22.90 -9.76 -12.07
CA THR A 46 24.30 -10.10 -11.71
C THR A 46 24.49 -10.46 -10.25
N GLY A 47 23.45 -10.30 -9.41
CA GLY A 47 23.47 -10.57 -7.98
C GLY A 47 24.31 -9.61 -7.13
N LYS A 48 24.78 -8.51 -7.72
CA LYS A 48 25.67 -7.55 -7.04
C LYS A 48 24.95 -6.48 -6.24
N LEU A 49 23.72 -6.15 -6.63
CA LEU A 49 22.93 -5.07 -6.03
C LEU A 49 21.59 -5.60 -5.55
N ASP A 50 21.22 -5.25 -4.33
CA ASP A 50 19.89 -5.53 -3.77
C ASP A 50 19.22 -4.23 -3.36
N LEU A 51 17.97 -4.04 -3.80
CA LEU A 51 17.10 -2.95 -3.40
C LEU A 51 15.99 -3.47 -2.50
N GLN A 52 15.95 -2.97 -1.27
CA GLN A 52 14.93 -3.32 -0.28
C GLN A 52 14.08 -2.09 0.06
N PHE A 53 12.76 -2.27 0.08
CA PHE A 53 11.80 -1.27 0.53
C PHE A 53 11.31 -1.60 1.96
N PHE A 54 11.11 -0.56 2.78
CA PHE A 54 10.60 -0.68 4.14
C PHE A 54 9.18 -0.13 4.20
N GLY A 55 8.21 -0.96 3.85
CA GLY A 55 6.81 -0.58 3.74
C GLY A 55 6.21 -0.03 5.02
N LYS A 56 6.50 -0.62 6.19
CA LYS A 56 6.01 -0.15 7.50
C LYS A 56 6.46 1.27 7.89
N GLU A 57 7.59 1.71 7.34
CA GLU A 57 8.17 3.02 7.66
C GLU A 57 7.76 4.11 6.66
N TYR A 58 6.72 3.89 5.87
CA TYR A 58 6.27 4.89 4.90
C TYR A 58 5.92 6.22 5.57
N LYS A 59 6.07 7.30 4.82
CA LYS A 59 5.77 8.65 5.27
C LYS A 59 4.87 9.35 4.27
N LEU A 60 3.81 9.97 4.77
CA LEU A 60 2.95 10.82 3.98
C LEU A 60 3.37 12.28 4.20
N LYS A 61 3.67 12.98 3.12
CA LYS A 61 3.91 14.42 3.15
C LYS A 61 2.57 15.15 2.98
N PHE A 62 2.38 16.18 3.80
CA PHE A 62 1.15 16.97 3.79
C PHE A 62 0.77 17.48 2.39
N PRO A 63 -0.54 17.58 2.11
CA PRO A 63 -1.05 18.07 0.84
C PRO A 63 -0.54 19.49 0.54
N ARG A 64 -0.18 19.73 -0.71
CA ARG A 64 0.25 21.05 -1.17
C ARG A 64 -0.88 22.08 -1.18
N TYR A 65 -2.10 21.63 -1.39
CA TYR A 65 -3.30 22.47 -1.46
C TYR A 65 -4.30 22.06 -0.40
N SER A 66 -4.97 23.04 0.22
CA SER A 66 -6.15 22.77 1.03
C SER A 66 -7.32 22.33 0.14
N VAL A 67 -8.33 21.69 0.74
CA VAL A 67 -9.55 21.21 0.05
C VAL A 67 -10.17 22.33 -0.81
N ARG A 68 -10.32 23.54 -0.25
CA ARG A 68 -10.89 24.70 -0.96
C ARG A 68 -10.00 25.14 -2.15
N LYS A 69 -8.69 25.20 -1.96
CA LYS A 69 -7.75 25.56 -3.02
C LYS A 69 -7.65 24.51 -4.12
N ALA A 70 -7.77 23.21 -3.77
CA ALA A 70 -7.78 22.13 -4.74
C ALA A 70 -8.99 22.23 -5.67
N LYS A 71 -10.19 22.51 -5.12
CA LYS A 71 -11.41 22.73 -5.91
C LYS A 71 -11.29 23.96 -6.85
N SER A 72 -10.82 25.10 -6.34
CA SER A 72 -10.76 26.33 -7.11
C SER A 72 -9.67 26.35 -8.20
N ARG A 73 -8.72 25.42 -8.16
CA ARG A 73 -7.59 25.33 -9.10
C ARG A 73 -7.61 24.07 -9.95
N ASP A 74 -8.72 23.34 -9.94
CA ASP A 74 -8.88 22.06 -10.64
C ASP A 74 -7.74 21.07 -10.35
N ARG A 75 -7.32 21.00 -9.07
CA ARG A 75 -6.25 20.12 -8.61
C ARG A 75 -6.79 19.00 -7.72
N THR A 76 -6.02 17.91 -7.64
CA THR A 76 -6.30 16.81 -6.74
C THR A 76 -5.82 17.14 -5.34
N TYR A 77 -6.65 16.85 -4.32
CA TYR A 77 -6.26 16.91 -2.92
C TYR A 77 -5.55 15.62 -2.55
N SER A 78 -4.21 15.63 -2.56
CA SER A 78 -3.37 14.43 -2.38
C SER A 78 -2.21 14.68 -1.44
N ALA A 79 -1.76 13.61 -0.77
CA ALA A 79 -0.51 13.54 -0.05
C ALA A 79 0.54 12.78 -0.88
N GLN A 80 1.81 13.11 -0.70
CA GLN A 80 2.90 12.41 -1.36
C GLN A 80 3.36 11.25 -0.48
N ILE A 81 3.48 10.05 -1.07
CA ILE A 81 3.96 8.84 -0.39
C ILE A 81 5.47 8.72 -0.60
N TYR A 82 6.18 8.59 0.51
CA TYR A 82 7.62 8.30 0.54
C TYR A 82 7.85 7.00 1.29
N VAL A 83 8.57 6.07 0.67
CA VAL A 83 8.96 4.81 1.29
C VAL A 83 10.47 4.78 1.47
N PRO A 84 10.99 4.54 2.67
CA PRO A 84 12.41 4.36 2.88
C PRO A 84 12.90 3.13 2.12
N SER A 85 13.98 3.27 1.40
CA SER A 85 14.64 2.19 0.68
C SER A 85 16.10 2.09 1.06
N LYS A 86 16.66 0.88 0.95
CA LYS A 86 18.07 0.59 1.17
C LYS A 86 18.62 -0.11 -0.07
N LEU A 87 19.64 0.46 -0.65
CA LEU A 87 20.43 -0.20 -1.70
C LEU A 87 21.67 -0.83 -1.05
N THR A 88 21.81 -2.15 -1.17
CA THR A 88 22.95 -2.92 -0.65
C THR A 88 23.77 -3.43 -1.82
N ARG A 89 25.10 -3.28 -1.72
CA ARG A 89 26.05 -3.80 -2.71
C ARG A 89 26.77 -5.01 -2.11
N LYS A 90 26.63 -6.17 -2.72
CA LYS A 90 27.19 -7.44 -2.21
C LYS A 90 28.70 -7.58 -2.43
N ASP A 91 29.25 -6.93 -3.46
CA ASP A 91 30.67 -7.01 -3.76
C ASP A 91 31.57 -6.53 -2.61
N VAL A 92 31.07 -5.60 -1.78
CA VAL A 92 31.83 -5.04 -0.66
C VAL A 92 31.85 -5.97 0.55
N GLU A 93 30.87 -6.85 0.72
CA GLU A 93 30.82 -7.78 1.85
C GLU A 93 31.79 -8.97 1.65
N LEU A 94 31.99 -9.41 0.44
CA LEU A 94 32.92 -10.48 0.13
C LEU A 94 34.41 -10.06 0.31
N PHE A 95 34.73 -8.79 0.08
CA PHE A 95 36.07 -8.25 0.33
C PHE A 95 36.40 -8.16 1.82
N ASN A 96 35.42 -7.91 2.66
CA ASN A 96 35.65 -7.80 4.11
C ASN A 96 35.74 -9.16 4.83
N GLN A 97 35.28 -10.26 4.21
CA GLN A 97 35.38 -11.61 4.79
C GLN A 97 36.67 -12.35 4.42
N ASN A 98 37.40 -11.89 3.41
CA ASN A 98 38.61 -12.55 2.90
C ASN A 98 39.93 -11.86 3.29
N GLN A 99 39.93 -10.95 4.28
CA GLN A 99 41.13 -10.34 4.81
C GLN A 99 41.76 -11.17 5.94
N ASP A 100 42.03 -12.46 5.65
CA ASP A 100 42.92 -13.30 6.45
C ASP A 100 43.90 -14.04 5.54
N PHE A 101 44.57 -13.33 4.63
CA PHE A 101 45.72 -13.88 3.91
C PHE A 101 46.84 -12.87 3.90
N GLY A 102 47.94 -13.37 4.51
CA GLY A 102 49.25 -12.79 4.71
C GLY A 102 49.81 -11.88 3.63
N ASP A 103 50.43 -10.86 4.14
CA ASP A 103 51.62 -10.13 3.68
C ASP A 103 51.99 -10.23 2.19
N HIS A 104 51.24 -9.51 1.35
CA HIS A 104 51.77 -9.02 0.06
C HIS A 104 51.19 -7.65 -0.23
N THR A 105 52.11 -6.69 -0.35
CA THR A 105 51.94 -5.29 -0.68
C THR A 105 51.04 -5.09 -1.89
N ILE A 106 49.76 -4.82 -1.68
CA ILE A 106 48.83 -4.36 -2.71
C ILE A 106 48.77 -2.85 -2.61
N ILE A 107 49.09 -2.18 -3.71
CA ILE A 107 48.97 -0.74 -3.90
C ILE A 107 47.61 -0.28 -3.48
N SER A 108 47.50 0.34 -2.30
CA SER A 108 46.29 0.89 -1.78
C SER A 108 45.93 2.14 -2.58
N TYR A 109 44.88 2.04 -3.41
CA TYR A 109 44.18 3.25 -3.82
C TYR A 109 43.61 3.93 -2.56
N PRO A 110 43.67 5.27 -2.45
CA PRO A 110 43.25 5.97 -1.25
C PRO A 110 41.78 5.67 -1.01
N GLU A 111 41.49 4.80 -0.03
CA GLU A 111 40.17 4.52 0.50
C GLU A 111 39.62 5.81 1.08
N LYS A 112 38.82 6.52 0.31
CA LYS A 112 37.89 7.47 0.87
C LYS A 112 37.00 6.67 1.83
N ASN A 113 37.24 6.87 3.14
CA ASN A 113 36.52 6.32 4.28
C ASN A 113 35.06 5.89 4.01
N TYR A 114 34.86 4.70 3.44
CA TYR A 114 33.56 4.08 3.29
C TYR A 114 33.15 3.21 4.51
N GLN A 115 34.07 3.03 5.47
CA GLN A 115 33.93 2.08 6.58
C GLN A 115 32.90 2.42 7.64
N ASN A 116 32.22 3.59 7.62
CA ASN A 116 31.22 3.94 8.61
C ASN A 116 29.97 4.65 8.07
N LYS A 117 29.69 4.61 6.79
CA LYS A 117 28.36 4.98 6.32
C LYS A 117 27.43 3.76 6.52
N LYS A 118 26.87 3.58 7.72
CA LYS A 118 25.60 2.87 7.90
C LYS A 118 24.77 3.16 6.67
N TYR A 119 24.46 2.16 5.86
CA TYR A 119 23.66 2.31 4.63
C TYR A 119 22.39 3.06 4.96
N LYS A 120 22.38 4.35 4.69
CA LYS A 120 21.33 5.26 5.15
C LYS A 120 20.10 4.97 4.31
N LYS A 121 19.02 4.55 4.95
CA LYS A 121 17.72 4.46 4.30
C LYS A 121 17.41 5.80 3.65
N ARG A 122 17.10 5.79 2.34
CA ARG A 122 16.73 6.99 1.59
C ARG A 122 15.24 6.93 1.27
N PRO A 123 14.47 7.99 1.54
CA PRO A 123 13.08 8.04 1.15
C PRO A 123 12.96 8.13 -0.37
N VAL A 124 12.22 7.20 -0.96
CA VAL A 124 11.88 7.20 -2.38
C VAL A 124 10.44 7.65 -2.52
N PHE A 125 10.21 8.59 -3.43
CA PHE A 125 8.86 9.01 -3.80
C PHE A 125 8.21 7.92 -4.63
N ILE A 126 7.04 7.43 -4.18
CA ILE A 126 6.27 6.38 -4.88
C ILE A 126 5.18 7.01 -5.74
N GLY A 127 4.48 8.00 -5.19
CA GLY A 127 3.38 8.64 -5.91
C GLY A 127 2.54 9.56 -5.03
N ASP A 128 1.50 10.11 -5.63
CA ASP A 128 0.52 10.96 -4.97
C ASP A 128 -0.72 10.15 -4.60
N LEU A 129 -1.06 10.11 -3.32
CA LEU A 129 -2.26 9.46 -2.80
C LEU A 129 -3.37 10.51 -2.60
N PRO A 130 -4.51 10.39 -3.29
CA PRO A 130 -5.66 11.22 -2.99
C PRO A 130 -6.12 11.02 -1.55
N LEU A 131 -6.38 12.11 -0.83
CA LEU A 131 -6.87 12.09 0.54
C LEU A 131 -8.37 12.30 0.60
N MET A 132 -9.00 11.58 1.53
CA MET A 132 -10.41 11.74 1.83
C MET A 132 -10.64 13.00 2.66
N THR A 133 -11.71 13.73 2.35
CA THR A 133 -12.20 14.84 3.15
C THR A 133 -12.97 14.33 4.37
N ASN A 134 -13.27 15.22 5.32
CA ASN A 134 -14.08 14.87 6.49
C ASN A 134 -15.54 14.43 6.15
N ARG A 135 -15.97 14.66 4.90
CA ARG A 135 -17.28 14.24 4.39
C ARG A 135 -17.26 12.86 3.74
N GLY A 136 -16.14 12.15 3.73
CA GLY A 136 -16.02 10.86 3.04
C GLY A 136 -15.85 10.99 1.52
N THR A 137 -15.47 12.16 1.01
CA THR A 137 -15.32 12.43 -0.43
C THR A 137 -13.86 12.62 -0.81
N PHE A 138 -13.53 12.44 -2.08
CA PHE A 138 -12.23 12.74 -2.67
C PHE A 138 -12.35 13.92 -3.65
N ILE A 139 -11.32 14.75 -3.70
CA ILE A 139 -11.24 15.83 -4.70
C ILE A 139 -10.20 15.43 -5.72
N ILE A 140 -10.67 15.16 -6.94
CA ILE A 140 -9.83 14.75 -8.07
C ILE A 140 -10.06 15.74 -9.21
N SER A 141 -8.98 16.43 -9.61
CA SER A 141 -9.05 17.47 -10.64
C SER A 141 -10.16 18.51 -10.35
N GLY A 142 -10.25 18.98 -9.10
CA GLY A 142 -11.23 19.96 -8.65
C GLY A 142 -12.64 19.43 -8.38
N ILE A 143 -12.97 18.24 -8.86
CA ILE A 143 -14.29 17.63 -8.74
C ILE A 143 -14.36 16.78 -7.49
N GLU A 144 -15.42 16.93 -6.69
CA GLU A 144 -15.70 16.10 -5.53
C GLU A 144 -16.34 14.78 -5.96
N ARG A 145 -15.73 13.66 -5.55
CA ARG A 145 -16.14 12.30 -5.91
C ARG A 145 -16.29 11.44 -4.67
N VAL A 146 -17.17 10.46 -4.73
CA VAL A 146 -17.40 9.47 -3.66
C VAL A 146 -17.07 8.08 -4.22
N ILE A 147 -16.40 7.25 -3.40
CA ILE A 147 -16.22 5.83 -3.70
C ILE A 147 -17.43 5.09 -3.15
N ILE A 148 -18.12 4.36 -4.02
CA ILE A 148 -19.25 3.53 -3.64
C ILE A 148 -18.77 2.10 -3.46
N ASN A 149 -19.01 1.52 -2.28
CA ASN A 149 -18.70 0.12 -2.00
C ASN A 149 -19.57 -0.79 -2.84
N GLN A 150 -18.97 -1.77 -3.50
CA GLN A 150 -19.65 -2.76 -4.32
C GLN A 150 -19.53 -4.13 -3.68
N ILE A 151 -20.66 -4.86 -3.63
CA ILE A 151 -20.71 -6.25 -3.19
C ILE A 151 -20.41 -7.13 -4.41
N VAL A 152 -19.33 -7.87 -4.35
CA VAL A 152 -18.92 -8.82 -5.40
C VAL A 152 -18.78 -10.22 -4.80
N ARG A 153 -18.86 -11.25 -5.64
CA ARG A 153 -18.62 -12.63 -5.19
C ARG A 153 -17.17 -12.77 -4.76
N SER A 154 -16.96 -13.47 -3.65
CA SER A 154 -15.60 -13.77 -3.17
C SER A 154 -14.85 -14.64 -4.18
N PRO A 155 -13.52 -14.51 -4.30
CA PRO A 155 -12.70 -15.45 -5.03
C PRO A 155 -12.86 -16.87 -4.48
N GLY A 156 -12.88 -17.86 -5.37
CA GLY A 156 -13.05 -19.26 -4.98
C GLY A 156 -13.65 -20.13 -6.10
N ILE A 157 -13.96 -21.36 -5.77
CA ILE A 157 -14.56 -22.33 -6.68
C ILE A 157 -16.02 -22.51 -6.31
N TYR A 158 -16.91 -22.30 -7.28
CA TYR A 158 -18.35 -22.43 -7.12
C TYR A 158 -18.84 -23.60 -7.96
N TYR A 159 -19.32 -24.64 -7.29
CA TYR A 159 -19.86 -25.82 -7.94
C TYR A 159 -21.35 -25.65 -8.21
N LYS A 160 -21.80 -26.07 -9.37
CA LYS A 160 -23.21 -26.08 -9.79
C LYS A 160 -23.57 -27.46 -10.33
N LYS A 161 -24.72 -28.00 -9.90
CA LYS A 161 -25.30 -29.23 -10.41
C LYS A 161 -26.54 -28.88 -11.22
N GLU A 162 -26.61 -29.29 -12.45
CA GLU A 162 -27.72 -29.05 -13.36
C GLU A 162 -28.20 -30.37 -13.96
N LEU A 163 -29.49 -30.48 -14.29
CA LEU A 163 -30.04 -31.59 -15.03
C LEU A 163 -29.95 -31.26 -16.52
N ASP A 164 -29.43 -32.18 -17.32
CA ASP A 164 -29.46 -32.11 -18.79
C ASP A 164 -30.86 -32.48 -19.30
N LYS A 165 -31.12 -32.21 -20.59
CA LYS A 165 -32.36 -32.59 -21.28
C LYS A 165 -32.66 -34.10 -21.26
N ASN A 166 -31.66 -34.93 -20.95
CA ASN A 166 -31.74 -36.38 -20.86
C ASN A 166 -31.77 -36.88 -19.42
N ASP A 167 -32.20 -36.06 -18.45
CA ASP A 167 -32.26 -36.37 -17.00
C ASP A 167 -30.92 -36.81 -16.37
N LYS A 168 -29.79 -36.44 -16.99
CA LYS A 168 -28.47 -36.72 -16.45
C LYS A 168 -27.95 -35.49 -15.70
N TYR A 169 -27.32 -35.70 -14.56
CA TYR A 169 -26.69 -34.67 -13.83
C TYR A 169 -25.38 -34.21 -14.47
N ILE A 170 -25.29 -32.93 -14.80
CA ILE A 170 -24.04 -32.29 -15.21
C ILE A 170 -23.52 -31.46 -14.04
N PHE A 171 -22.25 -31.60 -13.74
CA PHE A 171 -21.55 -30.84 -12.72
C PHE A 171 -20.66 -29.82 -13.43
N SER A 172 -20.84 -28.56 -13.11
CA SER A 172 -20.00 -27.47 -13.57
C SER A 172 -19.31 -26.78 -12.40
N ALA A 173 -18.11 -26.27 -12.61
CA ALA A 173 -17.38 -25.51 -11.63
C ALA A 173 -16.96 -24.18 -12.23
N SER A 174 -17.26 -23.08 -11.51
CA SER A 174 -16.79 -21.75 -11.89
C SER A 174 -15.65 -21.33 -10.95
N LEU A 175 -14.47 -21.13 -11.48
CA LEU A 175 -13.32 -20.60 -10.76
C LEU A 175 -13.31 -19.09 -10.89
N ILE A 176 -13.48 -18.41 -9.78
CA ILE A 176 -13.40 -16.94 -9.68
C ILE A 176 -12.04 -16.61 -9.07
N SER A 177 -11.15 -16.05 -9.87
CA SER A 177 -9.84 -15.59 -9.40
C SER A 177 -9.96 -14.22 -8.70
N ASN A 178 -9.03 -13.92 -7.80
CA ASN A 178 -8.94 -12.60 -7.18
C ASN A 178 -8.62 -11.51 -8.21
N ARG A 179 -7.83 -11.86 -9.24
CA ARG A 179 -7.47 -10.99 -10.35
C ARG A 179 -7.36 -11.80 -11.63
N GLY A 180 -7.99 -11.32 -12.70
CA GLY A 180 -7.98 -11.98 -14.01
C GLY A 180 -9.34 -12.50 -14.43
N SER A 181 -9.36 -13.35 -15.47
CA SER A 181 -10.57 -13.92 -16.07
C SER A 181 -11.19 -15.01 -15.19
N TRP A 182 -12.51 -15.16 -15.30
CA TRP A 182 -13.22 -16.29 -14.70
C TRP A 182 -13.13 -17.50 -15.64
N LEU A 183 -12.91 -18.68 -15.04
CA LEU A 183 -12.94 -19.96 -15.75
C LEU A 183 -14.23 -20.71 -15.40
N LYS A 184 -14.81 -21.39 -16.38
CA LYS A 184 -15.97 -22.26 -16.23
C LYS A 184 -15.67 -23.64 -16.75
#